data_4e5d401983219b93c9526f5ff690102f
#
_entry.id   4e5d401983219b93c9526f5ff690102f
#
_cell.length_a   1.000
_cell.length_b   1.000
_cell.length_c   1.000
_cell.angle_alpha   90.00
_cell.angle_beta   90.00
_cell.angle_gamma   90.00
#
_symmetry.space_group_name_H-M   'P 1'
#
loop_
_entity.id
_entity.type
_entity.pdbx_description
1 polymer ?
#
loop_
_entity_poly.entity_id
_entity_poly.type
_entity_poly.pdbx_seq_one_letter_code
_entity_poly.pdbx_strand_id
1 'polypeptide(L)'
;MHRCFSKKAHSLFIKAEVDYRKALEINPKSTDAMFNLGNSLLMQQKAKEAMEQFESASKVEKDKDKLAQIYHNMGVILQSSKQYPQCIEAYKESLRNNPKDDETRYNLALAQKLLKDQQQNLS
;
A
#
# COMPACT_ATOMS: atom_id res chain seq x y z
N MET A 1 5.11 2.97 17.75
CA MET A 1 6.41 3.62 17.60
C MET A 1 6.34 4.69 16.54
N HIS A 2 6.70 5.87 16.90
CA HIS A 2 6.66 6.99 15.97
C HIS A 2 7.91 7.02 15.12
N ARG A 3 7.70 7.15 13.84
CA ARG A 3 8.79 7.54 12.96
C ARG A 3 8.83 9.05 12.91
N CYS A 4 9.88 9.59 13.46
CA CYS A 4 10.14 11.01 13.32
C CYS A 4 11.00 11.21 12.09
N PHE A 5 10.38 11.72 11.04
CA PHE A 5 11.17 12.19 9.91
C PHE A 5 11.62 13.61 10.21
N SER A 6 12.85 13.93 9.85
CA SER A 6 13.32 15.30 9.92
C SER A 6 12.44 16.17 9.02
N LYS A 7 12.41 17.47 9.29
CA LYS A 7 11.69 18.44 8.44
C LYS A 7 12.16 18.34 6.99
N LYS A 8 13.45 18.06 6.79
CA LYS A 8 14.02 17.93 5.45
C LYS A 8 13.44 16.72 4.72
N ALA A 9 13.35 15.56 5.40
CA ALA A 9 12.79 14.36 4.80
C ALA A 9 11.32 14.55 4.47
N HIS A 10 10.55 15.16 5.38
CA HIS A 10 9.13 15.44 5.14
C HIS A 10 8.95 16.36 3.93
N SER A 11 9.78 17.39 3.83
CA SER A 11 9.75 18.31 2.71
C SER A 11 10.03 17.60 1.38
N LEU A 12 10.94 16.61 1.38
CA LEU A 12 11.24 15.83 0.18
C LEU A 12 10.06 15.01 -0.28
N PHE A 13 9.30 14.44 0.66
CA PHE A 13 8.10 13.66 0.29
C PHE A 13 7.01 14.56 -0.26
N ILE A 14 6.85 15.78 0.27
CA ILE A 14 5.90 16.74 -0.26
C ILE A 14 6.29 17.13 -1.69
N LYS A 15 7.57 17.38 -1.92
CA LYS A 15 8.05 17.71 -3.26
C LYS A 15 7.83 16.55 -4.23
N ALA A 16 8.12 15.33 -3.78
CA ALA A 16 7.89 14.13 -4.59
C ALA A 16 6.42 14.01 -4.96
N GLU A 17 5.52 14.27 -4.02
CA GLU A 17 4.08 14.26 -4.30
C GLU A 17 3.73 15.22 -5.43
N VAL A 18 4.23 16.46 -5.37
CA VAL A 18 3.97 17.45 -6.40
C VAL A 18 4.46 16.98 -7.75
N ASP A 19 5.68 16.43 -7.79
CA ASP A 19 6.28 15.98 -9.05
C ASP A 19 5.49 14.81 -9.66
N TYR A 20 5.04 13.84 -8.84
CA TYR A 20 4.27 12.72 -9.34
C TYR A 20 2.87 13.13 -9.78
N ARG A 21 2.25 14.11 -9.10
CA ARG A 21 0.96 14.63 -9.56
C ARG A 21 1.09 15.33 -10.92
N LYS A 22 2.19 16.03 -11.15
CA LYS A 22 2.47 16.61 -12.47
C LYS A 22 2.66 15.53 -13.53
N ALA A 23 3.35 14.45 -13.17
CA ALA A 23 3.53 13.33 -14.09
C ALA A 23 2.17 12.73 -14.49
N LEU A 24 1.23 12.63 -13.54
CA LEU A 24 -0.09 12.11 -13.81
C LEU A 24 -0.94 13.06 -14.64
N GLU A 25 -0.70 14.36 -14.58
CA GLU A 25 -1.36 15.31 -15.47
C GLU A 25 -0.96 15.04 -16.93
N ILE A 26 0.30 14.67 -17.15
CA ILE A 26 0.81 14.38 -18.49
C ILE A 26 0.36 13.00 -18.96
N ASN A 27 0.45 11.99 -18.08
CA ASN A 27 0.03 10.63 -18.38
C ASN A 27 -0.82 10.08 -17.24
N PRO A 28 -2.15 10.24 -17.33
CA PRO A 28 -3.05 9.81 -16.24
C PRO A 28 -3.05 8.31 -15.97
N LYS A 29 -2.50 7.50 -16.87
CA LYS A 29 -2.48 6.04 -16.71
C LYS A 29 -1.10 5.51 -16.31
N SER A 30 -0.18 6.38 -15.93
CA SER A 30 1.14 5.94 -15.49
C SER A 30 1.04 5.25 -14.13
N THR A 31 1.12 3.92 -14.14
CA THR A 31 1.08 3.16 -12.88
C THR A 31 2.30 3.40 -12.03
N ASP A 32 3.46 3.66 -12.67
CA ASP A 32 4.67 4.01 -11.92
C ASP A 32 4.48 5.31 -11.15
N ALA A 33 3.87 6.32 -11.78
CA ALA A 33 3.59 7.59 -11.10
C ALA A 33 2.57 7.41 -9.97
N MET A 34 1.53 6.63 -10.19
CA MET A 34 0.54 6.33 -9.15
C MET A 34 1.17 5.61 -7.97
N PHE A 35 2.01 4.61 -8.24
CA PHE A 35 2.68 3.84 -7.19
C PHE A 35 3.60 4.73 -6.37
N ASN A 36 4.41 5.54 -7.04
CA ASN A 36 5.34 6.44 -6.37
C ASN A 36 4.61 7.55 -5.61
N LEU A 37 3.51 8.05 -6.17
CA LEU A 37 2.66 9.01 -5.47
C LEU A 37 2.09 8.38 -4.21
N GLY A 38 1.59 7.15 -4.32
CA GLY A 38 1.06 6.43 -3.17
C GLY A 38 2.10 6.31 -2.05
N ASN A 39 3.33 5.93 -2.40
CA ASN A 39 4.41 5.82 -1.43
C ASN A 39 4.75 7.17 -0.78
N SER A 40 4.78 8.25 -1.57
CA SER A 40 5.03 9.59 -1.04
C SER A 40 3.94 10.02 -0.05
N LEU A 41 2.70 9.67 -0.35
CA LEU A 41 1.57 9.96 0.52
C LEU A 41 1.64 9.15 1.81
N LEU A 42 2.03 7.88 1.73
CA LEU A 42 2.21 7.04 2.92
C LEU A 42 3.27 7.63 3.85
N MET A 43 4.37 8.09 3.29
CA MET A 43 5.44 8.68 4.09
C MET A 43 5.02 9.99 4.76
N GLN A 44 3.95 10.60 4.26
CA GLN A 44 3.34 11.79 4.88
C GLN A 44 2.19 11.42 5.79
N GLN A 45 1.95 10.13 6.02
CA GLN A 45 0.85 9.60 6.84
C GLN A 45 -0.53 9.93 6.25
N LYS A 46 -0.61 10.03 4.94
CA LYS A 46 -1.87 10.27 4.21
C LYS A 46 -2.37 8.95 3.64
N ALA A 47 -2.69 8.01 4.53
CA ALA A 47 -2.97 6.63 4.14
C ALA A 47 -4.19 6.51 3.21
N LYS A 48 -5.24 7.29 3.45
CA LYS A 48 -6.44 7.23 2.63
C LYS A 48 -6.16 7.65 1.18
N GLU A 49 -5.45 8.77 1.02
CA GLU A 49 -5.07 9.24 -0.32
C GLU A 49 -4.12 8.25 -1.00
N ALA A 50 -3.20 7.67 -0.23
CA ALA A 50 -2.28 6.66 -0.76
C ALA A 50 -3.05 5.45 -1.27
N MET A 51 -4.04 4.98 -0.51
CA MET A 51 -4.86 3.85 -0.90
C MET A 51 -5.57 4.12 -2.24
N GLU A 52 -6.09 5.32 -2.42
CA GLU A 52 -6.74 5.69 -3.69
C GLU A 52 -5.79 5.54 -4.88
N GLN A 53 -4.53 5.94 -4.71
CA GLN A 53 -3.54 5.81 -5.76
C GLN A 53 -3.20 4.34 -6.05
N PHE A 54 -3.03 3.54 -5.00
CA PHE A 54 -2.74 2.11 -5.19
C PHE A 54 -3.92 1.39 -5.84
N GLU A 55 -5.15 1.72 -5.44
CA GLU A 55 -6.34 1.13 -6.07
C GLU A 55 -6.41 1.48 -7.55
N SER A 56 -6.15 2.74 -7.89
CA SER A 56 -6.12 3.16 -9.30
C SER A 56 -5.05 2.41 -10.08
N ALA A 57 -3.86 2.26 -9.49
CA ALA A 57 -2.77 1.56 -10.14
C ALA A 57 -3.12 0.09 -10.36
N SER A 58 -3.78 -0.56 -9.40
CA SER A 58 -4.13 -1.97 -9.51
C SER A 58 -5.06 -2.26 -10.67
N LYS A 59 -5.88 -1.28 -11.07
CA LYS A 59 -6.82 -1.45 -12.16
C LYS A 59 -6.18 -1.34 -13.54
N VAL A 60 -5.02 -0.70 -13.62
CA VAL A 60 -4.35 -0.41 -14.90
C VAL A 60 -3.12 -1.28 -15.11
N GLU A 61 -2.41 -1.62 -14.01
CA GLU A 61 -1.15 -2.36 -14.08
C GLU A 61 -1.37 -3.78 -14.59
N LYS A 62 -0.50 -4.22 -15.51
CA LYS A 62 -0.58 -5.57 -16.08
C LYS A 62 0.63 -6.44 -15.72
N ASP A 63 1.74 -5.82 -15.32
CA ASP A 63 2.92 -6.56 -14.89
C ASP A 63 2.64 -7.21 -13.54
N LYS A 64 2.81 -8.53 -13.47
CA LYS A 64 2.49 -9.28 -12.25
C LYS A 64 3.34 -8.88 -11.05
N ASP A 65 4.62 -8.65 -11.27
CA ASP A 65 5.52 -8.25 -10.18
C ASP A 65 5.11 -6.90 -9.60
N LYS A 66 4.74 -5.97 -10.48
CA LYS A 66 4.28 -4.65 -10.03
C LYS A 66 2.93 -4.73 -9.34
N LEU A 67 2.01 -5.56 -9.86
CA LEU A 67 0.72 -5.80 -9.21
C LEU A 67 0.91 -6.37 -7.81
N ALA A 68 1.85 -7.31 -7.67
CA ALA A 68 2.13 -7.89 -6.36
C ALA A 68 2.55 -6.81 -5.36
N GLN A 69 3.41 -5.89 -5.78
CA GLN A 69 3.86 -4.80 -4.91
C GLN A 69 2.71 -3.85 -4.55
N ILE A 70 1.85 -3.56 -5.52
CA ILE A 70 0.69 -2.69 -5.28
C ILE A 70 -0.23 -3.31 -4.24
N TYR A 71 -0.58 -4.58 -4.41
CA TYR A 71 -1.46 -5.27 -3.46
C TYR A 71 -0.80 -5.46 -2.09
N HIS A 72 0.52 -5.69 -2.05
CA HIS A 72 1.24 -5.75 -0.79
C HIS A 72 1.10 -4.43 -0.03
N ASN A 73 1.32 -3.32 -0.70
CA ASN A 73 1.22 -2.00 -0.07
C ASN A 73 -0.20 -1.71 0.41
N MET A 74 -1.21 -2.10 -0.37
CA MET A 74 -2.60 -1.98 0.05
C MET A 74 -2.86 -2.79 1.31
N GLY A 75 -2.32 -4.01 1.36
CA GLY A 75 -2.44 -4.86 2.54
C GLY A 75 -1.84 -4.22 3.77
N VAL A 76 -0.66 -3.61 3.64
CA VAL A 76 0.01 -2.94 4.76
C VAL A 76 -0.86 -1.80 5.31
N ILE A 77 -1.45 -1.00 4.42
CA ILE A 77 -2.33 0.10 4.84
C ILE A 77 -3.55 -0.46 5.57
N LEU A 78 -4.18 -1.48 5.02
CA LEU A 78 -5.37 -2.10 5.61
C LEU A 78 -5.06 -2.74 6.96
N GLN A 79 -3.87 -3.33 7.11
CA GLN A 79 -3.43 -3.90 8.37
C GLN A 79 -3.27 -2.79 9.43
N SER A 80 -2.67 -1.67 9.04
CA SER A 80 -2.46 -0.53 9.95
C SER A 80 -3.79 0.04 10.45
N SER A 81 -4.82 0.00 9.62
CA SER A 81 -6.15 0.48 10.00
C SER A 81 -7.04 -0.62 10.58
N LYS A 82 -6.47 -1.79 10.84
CA LYS A 82 -7.13 -2.95 11.47
C LYS A 82 -8.31 -3.49 10.66
N GLN A 83 -8.27 -3.29 9.34
CA GLN A 83 -9.26 -3.85 8.43
C GLN A 83 -8.75 -5.21 7.93
N TYR A 84 -8.73 -6.18 8.84
CA TYR A 84 -8.07 -7.45 8.59
C TYR A 84 -8.72 -8.28 7.48
N PRO A 85 -10.04 -8.37 7.35
CA PRO A 85 -10.60 -9.13 6.22
C PRO A 85 -10.15 -8.62 4.86
N GLN A 86 -10.17 -7.30 4.66
CA GLN A 86 -9.72 -6.70 3.42
C GLN A 86 -8.21 -6.83 3.24
N CYS A 87 -7.47 -6.70 4.34
CA CYS A 87 -6.02 -6.86 4.36
C CYS A 87 -5.62 -8.25 3.87
N ILE A 88 -6.31 -9.27 4.37
CA ILE A 88 -6.05 -10.66 4.00
C ILE A 88 -6.26 -10.86 2.49
N GLU A 89 -7.34 -10.30 1.94
CA GLU A 89 -7.59 -10.41 0.51
C GLU A 89 -6.51 -9.71 -0.32
N ALA A 90 -6.04 -8.55 0.14
CA ALA A 90 -4.97 -7.84 -0.56
C ALA A 90 -3.67 -8.66 -0.56
N TYR A 91 -3.30 -9.23 0.58
CA TYR A 91 -2.10 -10.08 0.65
C TYR A 91 -2.23 -11.34 -0.20
N LYS A 92 -3.42 -11.94 -0.25
CA LYS A 92 -3.66 -13.09 -1.11
C LYS A 92 -3.48 -12.73 -2.58
N GLU A 93 -4.02 -11.58 -2.99
CA GLU A 93 -3.83 -11.09 -4.36
C GLU A 93 -2.36 -10.83 -4.67
N SER A 94 -1.63 -10.25 -3.72
CA SER A 94 -0.20 -10.04 -3.87
C SER A 94 0.51 -11.37 -4.15
N LEU A 95 0.19 -12.40 -3.37
CA LEU A 95 0.81 -13.72 -3.51
C LEU A 95 0.38 -14.43 -4.81
N ARG A 96 -0.83 -14.19 -5.30
CA ARG A 96 -1.24 -14.75 -6.60
C ARG A 96 -0.37 -14.20 -7.72
N ASN A 97 0.05 -12.96 -7.60
CA ASN A 97 0.90 -12.31 -8.61
C ASN A 97 2.40 -12.56 -8.39
N ASN A 98 2.80 -12.85 -7.15
CA ASN A 98 4.17 -13.23 -6.83
C ASN A 98 4.19 -14.27 -5.70
N PRO A 99 4.06 -15.56 -6.03
CA PRO A 99 4.01 -16.62 -5.02
C PRO A 99 5.30 -16.81 -4.22
N LYS A 100 6.40 -16.21 -4.66
CA LYS A 100 7.70 -16.36 -4.01
C LYS A 100 7.97 -15.34 -2.92
N ASP A 101 7.03 -14.43 -2.69
CA ASP A 101 7.22 -13.34 -1.71
C ASP A 101 6.95 -13.86 -0.29
N ASP A 102 8.02 -14.23 0.40
CA ASP A 102 7.94 -14.77 1.75
C ASP A 102 7.49 -13.71 2.76
N GLU A 103 7.87 -12.45 2.53
CA GLU A 103 7.44 -11.36 3.41
C GLU A 103 5.92 -11.21 3.41
N THR A 104 5.32 -11.19 2.24
CA THR A 104 3.85 -11.10 2.13
C THR A 104 3.17 -12.33 2.72
N ARG A 105 3.78 -13.50 2.54
CA ARG A 105 3.24 -14.73 3.14
C ARG A 105 3.25 -14.65 4.66
N TYR A 106 4.32 -14.15 5.24
CA TYR A 106 4.41 -13.92 6.67
C TYR A 106 3.35 -12.92 7.12
N ASN A 107 3.21 -11.82 6.39
CA ASN A 107 2.23 -10.78 6.71
C ASN A 107 0.80 -11.31 6.62
N LEU A 108 0.53 -12.18 5.65
CA LEU A 108 -0.78 -12.81 5.54
C LEU A 108 -1.10 -13.65 6.76
N ALA A 109 -0.15 -14.48 7.19
CA ALA A 109 -0.34 -15.31 8.39
C ALA A 109 -0.59 -14.45 9.61
N LEU A 110 0.16 -13.35 9.75
CA LEU A 110 -0.01 -12.42 10.86
C LEU A 110 -1.39 -11.76 10.82
N ALA A 111 -1.84 -11.33 9.64
CA ALA A 111 -3.15 -10.70 9.49
C ALA A 111 -4.28 -11.68 9.87
N GLN A 112 -4.13 -12.94 9.48
CA GLN A 112 -5.11 -13.97 9.84
C GLN A 112 -5.18 -14.17 11.35
N LYS A 113 -4.02 -14.16 12.02
CA LYS A 113 -3.98 -14.27 13.47
C LYS A 113 -4.62 -13.03 14.12
N LEU A 114 -4.32 -11.86 13.63
CA LEU A 114 -4.87 -10.62 14.17
C LEU A 114 -6.39 -10.56 14.01
N LEU A 115 -6.90 -11.06 12.89
CA LEU A 115 -8.34 -11.16 12.70
C LEU A 115 -8.98 -12.07 13.72
N LYS A 116 -8.37 -13.23 13.96
CA LYS A 116 -8.87 -14.19 14.93
C LYS A 116 -8.89 -13.58 16.34
N ASP A 117 -7.81 -12.90 16.72
CA ASP A 117 -7.72 -12.23 18.01
C ASP A 117 -8.79 -11.14 18.15
N GLN A 118 -9.02 -10.37 17.09
CA GLN A 118 -10.04 -9.32 17.08
C GLN A 118 -11.43 -9.91 17.28
N GLN A 119 -11.73 -11.01 16.61
CA GLN A 119 -13.02 -11.69 16.73
C GLN A 119 -13.23 -12.26 18.13
N GLN A 120 -12.18 -12.82 18.74
CA GLN A 120 -12.27 -13.36 20.10
C GLN A 120 -12.53 -12.25 21.13
N ASN A 121 -11.94 -11.08 20.91
CA ASN A 121 -12.15 -9.95 21.85
C ASN A 121 -13.55 -9.36 21.77
N LEU A 122 -14.28 -9.63 20.68
CA LEU A 122 -15.65 -9.14 20.51
C LEU A 122 -16.70 -10.07 21.11
N SER A 123 -16.33 -11.32 21.44
CA SER A 123 -17.29 -12.29 21.97
C SER A 123 -17.36 -12.31 23.50
#